data_65eef3ce4461b9c8476a9394ef39ae38
#
_entry.id   65eef3ce4461b9c8476a9394ef39ae38
#
_cell.length_a   1.000
_cell.length_b   1.000
_cell.length_c   1.000
_cell.angle_alpha   90.00
_cell.angle_beta   90.00
_cell.angle_gamma   90.00
#
_symmetry.space_group_name_H-M   'P 1'
#
loop_
_entity.id
_entity.type
_entity.pdbx_description
1 polymer ?
#
loop_
_entity_poly.entity_id
_entity_poly.type
_entity_poly.pdbx_seq_one_letter_code
_entity_poly.pdbx_strand_id
1 'polypeptide(L)'
;MAEVNPKAYPLADAQLQVTILDLTQQACNYKQLKKGANEATKSLNRGIAEFVVLAADAEPLEILLHLPLLCEDKNVPYVFVPNKQALGRSCGVSRPVIAASVTTNEGSQLKNQIQQLKDSIEKLSLIHI
;
A
#
# COMPACT_ATOMS: atom_id res chain seq x y z
N MET A 1 12.08 2.32 -19.46
CA MET A 1 11.75 1.99 -18.07
C MET A 1 11.76 3.27 -17.24
N ALA A 2 10.67 3.53 -16.55
CA ALA A 2 10.56 4.77 -15.78
C ALA A 2 11.51 4.73 -14.57
N GLU A 3 12.18 5.83 -14.33
CA GLU A 3 12.99 5.96 -13.13
C GLU A 3 12.10 6.07 -11.89
N VAL A 4 12.48 5.35 -10.85
CA VAL A 4 11.78 5.43 -9.58
C VAL A 4 12.33 6.60 -8.79
N ASN A 5 11.44 7.44 -8.27
CA ASN A 5 11.82 8.58 -7.44
C ASN A 5 12.46 8.07 -6.14
N PRO A 6 13.67 8.56 -5.77
CA PRO A 6 14.32 8.14 -4.52
C PRO A 6 13.50 8.39 -3.27
N LYS A 7 12.52 9.30 -3.32
CA LYS A 7 11.62 9.56 -2.19
C LYS A 7 10.58 8.46 -1.99
N ALA A 8 10.40 7.59 -3.00
CA ALA A 8 9.46 6.46 -2.91
C ALA A 8 10.15 5.30 -2.18
N TYR A 9 10.15 5.35 -0.88
CA TYR A 9 10.82 4.38 -0.01
C TYR A 9 9.89 4.01 1.15
N PRO A 10 9.80 2.72 1.56
CA PRO A 10 10.48 1.57 0.95
C PRO A 10 9.80 1.09 -0.33
N LEU A 11 10.62 0.73 -1.33
CA LEU A 11 10.14 0.20 -2.60
C LEU A 11 10.21 -1.33 -2.57
N ALA A 12 9.12 -2.00 -2.94
CA ALA A 12 9.05 -3.45 -2.96
C ALA A 12 9.90 -4.02 -4.09
N ASP A 13 10.63 -5.12 -3.82
CA ASP A 13 11.30 -5.87 -4.88
C ASP A 13 10.27 -6.63 -5.74
N ALA A 14 10.74 -7.27 -6.82
CA ALA A 14 9.84 -7.89 -7.79
C ALA A 14 8.96 -8.98 -7.16
N GLN A 15 9.50 -9.78 -6.26
CA GLN A 15 8.74 -10.84 -5.61
C GLN A 15 7.72 -10.28 -4.62
N LEU A 16 8.12 -9.29 -3.84
CA LEU A 16 7.23 -8.66 -2.87
C LEU A 16 6.10 -7.91 -3.57
N GLN A 17 6.39 -7.29 -4.74
CA GLN A 17 5.35 -6.62 -5.54
C GLN A 17 4.22 -7.57 -5.91
N VAL A 18 4.57 -8.77 -6.37
CA VAL A 18 3.56 -9.77 -6.74
C VAL A 18 2.69 -10.11 -5.54
N THR A 19 3.29 -10.33 -4.39
CA THR A 19 2.58 -10.65 -3.16
C THR A 19 1.66 -9.49 -2.73
N ILE A 20 2.15 -8.26 -2.78
CA ILE A 20 1.38 -7.08 -2.41
C ILE A 20 0.17 -6.90 -3.33
N LEU A 21 0.39 -6.98 -4.64
CA LEU A 21 -0.68 -6.76 -5.61
C LEU A 21 -1.74 -7.88 -5.53
N ASP A 22 -1.31 -9.11 -5.31
CA ASP A 22 -2.22 -10.23 -5.14
C ASP A 22 -3.09 -10.05 -3.88
N LEU A 23 -2.48 -9.70 -2.77
CA LEU A 23 -3.22 -9.48 -1.52
C LEU A 23 -4.16 -8.28 -1.63
N THR A 24 -3.73 -7.22 -2.34
CA THR A 24 -4.57 -6.05 -2.61
C THR A 24 -5.83 -6.47 -3.38
N GLN A 25 -5.66 -7.32 -4.38
CA GLN A 25 -6.79 -7.83 -5.17
C GLN A 25 -7.74 -8.65 -4.30
N GLN A 26 -7.21 -9.51 -3.45
CA GLN A 26 -8.03 -10.30 -2.53
C GLN A 26 -8.76 -9.39 -1.54
N ALA A 27 -8.09 -8.37 -1.02
CA ALA A 27 -8.70 -7.41 -0.11
C ALA A 27 -9.85 -6.66 -0.79
N CYS A 28 -9.69 -6.33 -2.07
CA CYS A 28 -10.76 -5.71 -2.85
C CYS A 28 -11.98 -6.64 -2.93
N ASN A 29 -11.75 -7.93 -3.17
CA ASN A 29 -12.82 -8.90 -3.27
C ASN A 29 -13.58 -9.07 -1.95
N TYR A 30 -12.89 -8.92 -0.82
CA TYR A 30 -13.51 -9.01 0.51
C TYR A 30 -13.96 -7.66 1.05
N LYS A 31 -13.91 -6.61 0.23
CA LYS A 31 -14.34 -5.26 0.60
C LYS A 31 -13.53 -4.67 1.76
N GLN A 32 -12.26 -5.05 1.84
CA GLN A 32 -11.32 -4.55 2.83
C GLN A 32 -10.33 -3.54 2.23
N LEU A 33 -10.67 -2.90 1.13
CA LEU A 33 -9.78 -2.01 0.42
C LEU A 33 -10.40 -0.63 0.25
N LYS A 34 -9.63 0.40 0.60
CA LYS A 34 -9.96 1.80 0.34
C LYS A 34 -8.99 2.33 -0.72
N LYS A 35 -9.54 2.79 -1.83
CA LYS A 35 -8.77 3.20 -3.01
C LYS A 35 -8.63 4.72 -3.04
N GLY A 36 -7.42 5.19 -3.37
CA GLY A 36 -7.16 6.60 -3.50
C GLY A 36 -6.56 7.22 -2.25
N ALA A 37 -5.87 8.36 -2.43
CA ALA A 37 -5.16 9.03 -1.36
C ALA A 37 -6.10 9.52 -0.25
N ASN A 38 -7.26 10.08 -0.61
CA ASN A 38 -8.21 10.60 0.37
C ASN A 38 -8.79 9.48 1.23
N GLU A 39 -9.17 8.36 0.61
CA GLU A 39 -9.72 7.22 1.34
C GLU A 39 -8.66 6.55 2.22
N ALA A 40 -7.42 6.49 1.74
CA ALA A 40 -6.31 5.98 2.55
C ALA A 40 -6.10 6.86 3.78
N THR A 41 -6.12 8.18 3.60
CA THR A 41 -5.99 9.13 4.71
C THR A 41 -7.10 8.94 5.74
N LYS A 42 -8.34 8.79 5.28
CA LYS A 42 -9.48 8.58 6.18
C LYS A 42 -9.33 7.28 6.96
N SER A 43 -8.89 6.20 6.31
CA SER A 43 -8.72 4.91 6.99
C SER A 43 -7.64 4.97 8.06
N LEU A 44 -6.55 5.72 7.81
CA LEU A 44 -5.50 5.93 8.80
C LEU A 44 -6.03 6.72 10.00
N ASN A 45 -6.77 7.79 9.74
CA ASN A 45 -7.33 8.62 10.80
C ASN A 45 -8.36 7.88 11.66
N ARG A 46 -9.09 6.94 11.06
CA ARG A 46 -10.06 6.12 11.77
C ARG A 46 -9.43 4.94 12.52
N GLY A 47 -8.13 4.68 12.30
CA GLY A 47 -7.45 3.58 12.96
C GLY A 47 -7.82 2.20 12.42
N ILE A 48 -8.33 2.12 11.20
CA ILE A 48 -8.75 0.84 10.60
C ILE A 48 -7.80 0.33 9.52
N ALA A 49 -6.73 1.05 9.22
CA ALA A 49 -5.78 0.64 8.19
C ALA A 49 -4.81 -0.41 8.73
N GLU A 50 -4.65 -1.51 8.01
CA GLU A 50 -3.67 -2.54 8.33
C GLU A 50 -2.32 -2.24 7.67
N PHE A 51 -2.34 -1.87 6.39
CA PHE A 51 -1.15 -1.37 5.69
C PHE A 51 -1.59 -0.54 4.49
N VAL A 52 -0.64 0.24 3.96
CA VAL A 52 -0.91 1.16 2.85
C VAL A 52 0.06 0.87 1.70
N VAL A 53 -0.46 0.83 0.48
CA VAL A 53 0.32 0.64 -0.75
C VAL A 53 0.29 1.94 -1.54
N LEU A 54 1.45 2.40 -1.97
CA LEU A 54 1.61 3.66 -2.69
C LEU A 54 2.28 3.41 -4.04
N ALA A 55 1.93 4.20 -5.06
CA ALA A 55 2.55 4.10 -6.37
C ALA A 55 3.74 5.05 -6.47
N ALA A 56 4.91 4.49 -6.81
CA ALA A 56 6.15 5.27 -6.90
C ALA A 56 6.18 6.19 -8.13
N ASP A 57 5.35 5.92 -9.13
CA ASP A 57 5.28 6.71 -10.36
C ASP A 57 4.13 7.74 -10.36
N ALA A 58 3.57 8.06 -9.18
CA ALA A 58 2.60 9.15 -9.06
C ALA A 58 3.27 10.49 -9.42
N GLU A 59 2.57 11.32 -10.17
CA GLU A 59 3.08 12.63 -10.58
C GLU A 59 2.12 13.75 -10.18
N PRO A 60 2.59 14.72 -9.38
CA PRO A 60 3.86 14.70 -8.68
C PRO A 60 3.82 13.74 -7.47
N LEU A 61 4.94 13.10 -7.18
CA LEU A 61 5.01 12.18 -6.04
C LEU A 61 4.69 12.88 -4.72
N GLU A 62 5.01 14.16 -4.64
CA GLU A 62 4.81 14.97 -3.43
C GLU A 62 3.37 14.95 -2.92
N ILE A 63 2.39 14.71 -3.79
CA ILE A 63 0.98 14.65 -3.36
C ILE A 63 0.71 13.44 -2.45
N LEU A 64 1.59 12.45 -2.46
CA LEU A 64 1.47 11.26 -1.63
C LEU A 64 2.34 11.28 -0.37
N LEU A 65 3.29 12.21 -0.27
CA LEU A 65 4.31 12.13 0.78
C LEU A 65 3.77 12.40 2.18
N HIS A 66 2.57 12.95 2.30
CA HIS A 66 1.91 13.07 3.61
C HIS A 66 1.47 11.71 4.16
N LEU A 67 1.21 10.74 3.28
CA LEU A 67 0.76 9.41 3.70
C LEU A 67 1.83 8.63 4.46
N PRO A 68 3.11 8.56 4.00
CA PRO A 68 4.14 7.92 4.81
C PRO A 68 4.28 8.54 6.19
N LEU A 69 4.23 9.85 6.31
CA LEU A 69 4.31 10.53 7.60
C LEU A 69 3.13 10.15 8.50
N LEU A 70 1.94 10.10 7.93
CA LEU A 70 0.75 9.72 8.68
C LEU A 70 0.80 8.25 9.09
N CYS A 71 1.30 7.37 8.21
CA CYS A 71 1.48 5.95 8.54
C CYS A 71 2.45 5.78 9.71
N GLU A 72 3.55 6.52 9.70
CA GLU A 72 4.52 6.48 10.81
C GLU A 72 3.89 6.95 12.11
N ASP A 73 3.10 8.03 12.06
CA ASP A 73 2.40 8.55 13.24
C ASP A 73 1.41 7.52 13.79
N LYS A 74 0.73 6.78 12.93
CA LYS A 74 -0.27 5.78 13.34
C LYS A 74 0.31 4.38 13.52
N ASN A 75 1.60 4.19 13.32
CA ASN A 75 2.28 2.89 13.40
C ASN A 75 1.71 1.87 12.40
N VAL A 76 1.43 2.32 11.19
CA VAL A 76 0.91 1.49 10.11
C VAL A 76 2.02 1.29 9.07
N PRO A 77 2.35 0.03 8.70
CA PRO A 77 3.34 -0.21 7.64
C PRO A 77 2.86 0.34 6.29
N TYR A 78 3.80 0.81 5.49
CA TYR A 78 3.52 1.26 4.14
C TYR A 78 4.64 0.82 3.22
N VAL A 79 4.33 0.72 1.92
CA VAL A 79 5.30 0.27 0.91
C VAL A 79 4.93 0.90 -0.43
N PHE A 80 5.95 1.18 -1.23
CA PHE A 80 5.76 1.67 -2.59
C PHE A 80 5.88 0.52 -3.59
N VAL A 81 4.99 0.51 -4.59
CA VAL A 81 5.11 -0.34 -5.78
C VAL A 81 5.41 0.57 -6.97
N PRO A 82 6.13 0.08 -8.00
CA PRO A 82 6.59 0.97 -9.06
C PRO A 82 5.50 1.54 -9.96
N ASN A 83 4.36 0.87 -10.12
CA ASN A 83 3.44 1.16 -11.23
C ASN A 83 2.01 1.38 -10.74
N LYS A 84 1.51 2.62 -10.95
CA LYS A 84 0.15 2.99 -10.56
C LYS A 84 -0.93 2.26 -11.37
N GLN A 85 -0.63 1.90 -12.61
CA GLN A 85 -1.58 1.15 -13.43
C GLN A 85 -1.75 -0.28 -12.92
N ALA A 86 -0.65 -0.92 -12.52
CA ALA A 86 -0.71 -2.25 -11.91
C ALA A 86 -1.46 -2.21 -10.60
N LEU A 87 -1.25 -1.18 -9.79
CA LEU A 87 -1.99 -1.00 -8.54
C LEU A 87 -3.48 -0.83 -8.82
N GLY A 88 -3.84 -0.05 -9.82
CA GLY A 88 -5.23 0.13 -10.22
C GLY A 88 -5.90 -1.19 -10.61
N ARG A 89 -5.21 -2.01 -11.42
CA ARG A 89 -5.74 -3.31 -11.80
C ARG A 89 -5.97 -4.21 -10.60
N SER A 90 -5.05 -4.20 -9.64
CA SER A 90 -5.22 -4.97 -8.41
C SER A 90 -6.37 -4.47 -7.56
N CYS A 91 -6.67 -3.18 -7.64
CA CYS A 91 -7.83 -2.60 -6.94
C CYS A 91 -9.15 -2.84 -7.67
N GLY A 92 -9.11 -3.51 -8.82
CA GLY A 92 -10.33 -3.84 -9.58
C GLY A 92 -10.88 -2.69 -10.39
N VAL A 93 -10.08 -1.68 -10.72
CA VAL A 93 -10.51 -0.54 -11.52
C VAL A 93 -9.69 -0.46 -12.80
N SER A 94 -10.24 0.20 -13.82
CA SER A 94 -9.58 0.32 -15.13
C SER A 94 -8.66 1.54 -15.24
N ARG A 95 -8.60 2.35 -14.18
CA ARG A 95 -7.78 3.57 -14.13
C ARG A 95 -6.61 3.40 -13.18
N PRO A 96 -5.58 4.25 -13.28
CA PRO A 96 -4.48 4.22 -12.31
C PRO A 96 -4.96 4.55 -10.89
N VAL A 97 -4.35 3.88 -9.91
CA VAL A 97 -4.57 4.17 -8.48
C VAL A 97 -3.20 4.48 -7.87
N ILE A 98 -3.09 5.61 -7.20
CA ILE A 98 -1.82 6.07 -6.64
C ILE A 98 -1.63 5.68 -5.17
N ALA A 99 -2.71 5.34 -4.48
CA ALA A 99 -2.65 4.91 -3.08
C ALA A 99 -3.83 4.00 -2.78
N ALA A 100 -3.62 3.01 -1.91
CA ALA A 100 -4.68 2.12 -1.45
C ALA A 100 -4.37 1.68 -0.03
N SER A 101 -5.40 1.53 0.79
CA SER A 101 -5.28 1.09 2.18
C SER A 101 -6.05 -0.22 2.35
N VAL A 102 -5.39 -1.23 2.91
CA VAL A 102 -6.05 -2.47 3.30
C VAL A 102 -6.54 -2.31 4.73
N THR A 103 -7.83 -2.54 4.94
CA THR A 103 -8.48 -2.24 6.22
C THR A 103 -8.65 -3.48 7.08
N THR A 104 -8.82 -3.25 8.37
CA THR A 104 -9.02 -4.31 9.36
C THR A 104 -10.38 -4.98 9.19
N ASN A 105 -10.39 -6.31 9.30
CA ASN A 105 -11.61 -7.10 9.43
C ASN A 105 -11.26 -8.37 10.21
N GLU A 106 -11.68 -8.45 11.47
CA GLU A 106 -11.29 -9.53 12.36
C GLU A 106 -11.79 -10.90 11.91
N GLY A 107 -12.92 -10.96 11.23
CA GLY A 107 -13.45 -12.20 10.69
C GLY A 107 -12.88 -12.59 9.34
N SER A 108 -11.89 -11.85 8.84
CA SER A 108 -11.37 -12.03 7.50
C SER A 108 -10.49 -13.27 7.37
N GLN A 109 -10.63 -13.97 6.23
CA GLN A 109 -9.74 -15.06 5.87
C GLN A 109 -8.34 -14.56 5.50
N LEU A 110 -8.19 -13.26 5.29
CA LEU A 110 -6.90 -12.65 4.90
C LEU A 110 -6.03 -12.27 6.09
N LYS A 111 -6.49 -12.42 7.30
CA LYS A 111 -5.82 -11.92 8.50
C LYS A 111 -4.37 -12.40 8.59
N ASN A 112 -4.13 -13.70 8.38
CA ASN A 112 -2.78 -14.26 8.44
C ASN A 112 -1.90 -13.72 7.32
N GLN A 113 -2.43 -13.63 6.11
CA GLN A 113 -1.70 -13.11 4.96
C GLN A 113 -1.32 -11.64 5.15
N ILE A 114 -2.24 -10.85 5.70
CA ILE A 114 -2.00 -9.45 6.00
C ILE A 114 -0.87 -9.33 7.02
N GLN A 115 -0.89 -10.13 8.07
CA GLN A 115 0.16 -10.09 9.10
C GLN A 115 1.52 -10.46 8.53
N GLN A 116 1.59 -11.49 7.69
CA GLN A 116 2.84 -11.89 7.05
C GLN A 116 3.38 -10.78 6.15
N LEU A 117 2.51 -10.12 5.41
CA LEU A 117 2.93 -9.02 4.54
C LEU A 117 3.40 -7.81 5.34
N LYS A 118 2.73 -7.49 6.44
CA LYS A 118 3.15 -6.41 7.33
C LYS A 118 4.56 -6.68 7.87
N ASP A 119 4.83 -7.90 8.28
CA ASP A 119 6.15 -8.29 8.77
C ASP A 119 7.21 -8.14 7.67
N SER A 120 6.88 -8.53 6.44
CA SER A 120 7.79 -8.40 5.30
C SER A 120 8.10 -6.93 4.98
N ILE A 121 7.11 -6.08 5.05
CA ILE A 121 7.28 -4.64 4.82
C ILE A 121 8.17 -4.02 5.90
N GLU A 122 7.97 -4.39 7.15
CA GLU A 122 8.79 -3.89 8.26
C GLU A 122 10.24 -4.31 8.11
N LYS A 123 10.49 -5.57 7.69
CA LYS A 123 11.86 -6.03 7.42
C LYS A 123 12.51 -5.26 6.29
N LEU A 124 11.75 -4.95 5.24
CA LEU A 124 12.27 -4.16 4.12
C LEU A 124 12.73 -2.79 4.57
N SER A 125 11.96 -2.14 5.44
CA SER A 125 12.32 -0.84 5.99
C SER A 125 13.59 -0.91 6.84
N LEU A 126 13.76 -1.96 7.63
CA LEU A 126 14.93 -2.13 8.49
C LEU A 126 16.21 -2.39 7.70
N ILE A 127 16.12 -3.13 6.60
CA ILE A 127 17.30 -3.47 5.80
C ILE A 127 17.94 -2.22 5.20
N HIS A 128 17.18 -1.18 4.95
CA HIS A 128 17.64 0.02 4.28
C HIS A 128 18.01 1.18 5.21
N ILE A 129 18.01 0.95 6.49
CA ILE A 129 18.43 1.98 7.46
C ILE A 129 19.94 2.19 7.46
#